data_d50612c8c8fb4666b652b425b196c80f
#
_entry.id   d50612c8c8fb4666b652b425b196c80f
#
_cell.length_a   1.000
_cell.length_b   1.000
_cell.length_c   1.000
_cell.angle_alpha   90.00
_cell.angle_beta   90.00
_cell.angle_gamma   90.00
#
_symmetry.space_group_name_H-M   'P 1'
#
loop_
_entity.id
_entity.type
_entity.pdbx_description
1 polymer ?
#
loop_
_entity_poly.entity_id
_entity_poly.type
_entity_poly.pdbx_seq_one_letter_code
_entity_poly.pdbx_strand_id
1 'polypeptide(L)'
;MKYILRALGLAFGALIYTIGLDVFLVPNHVIDGGVVGIALMAAQLTGISFSVFIIILNIPFFIFGYKKIGAFFTVSSLFSILCLSGWSNFIHYEPVTSDPFLSTIYGGIIIGLGVGLIIRWGGSLDGTEVLAIIADRRTPFSVGETIMFFNLFILGSSGFVFSWDSAMYSLVAYFIAYKMIDVVTNGLDEMKGMLIVTGKHDQ
;
A
#
# COMPACT_ATOMS: atom_id res chain seq x y z
N MET A 1 14.12 22.11 7.57
CA MET A 1 13.23 22.23 6.39
C MET A 1 12.95 20.89 5.71
N LYS A 2 13.95 20.06 5.37
CA LYS A 2 13.76 18.76 4.71
C LYS A 2 12.90 17.76 5.50
N TYR A 3 13.07 17.66 6.82
CA TYR A 3 12.29 16.72 7.67
C TYR A 3 10.81 17.13 7.80
N ILE A 4 10.53 18.44 7.86
CA ILE A 4 9.16 18.96 7.93
C ILE A 4 8.43 18.68 6.63
N LEU A 5 9.07 18.95 5.48
CA LEU A 5 8.49 18.68 4.16
C LEU A 5 8.17 17.19 3.98
N ARG A 6 9.04 16.33 4.50
CA ARG A 6 8.84 14.88 4.47
C ARG A 6 7.68 14.44 5.35
N ALA A 7 7.61 14.93 6.58
CA ALA A 7 6.49 14.63 7.48
C ALA A 7 5.15 15.08 6.88
N LEU A 8 5.11 16.25 6.24
CA LEU A 8 3.94 16.72 5.52
C LEU A 8 3.59 15.82 4.34
N GLY A 9 4.58 15.37 3.57
CA GLY A 9 4.38 14.43 2.45
C GLY A 9 3.82 13.08 2.92
N LEU A 10 4.35 12.53 4.01
CA LEU A 10 3.86 11.30 4.61
C LEU A 10 2.43 11.45 5.16
N ALA A 11 2.15 12.53 5.88
CA ALA A 11 0.81 12.82 6.41
C ALA A 11 -0.21 13.03 5.28
N PHE A 12 0.18 13.71 4.21
CA PHE A 12 -0.66 13.92 3.03
C PHE A 12 -0.91 12.61 2.26
N GLY A 13 0.12 11.78 2.07
CA GLY A 13 -0.03 10.45 1.49
C GLY A 13 -0.96 9.56 2.30
N ALA A 14 -0.82 9.58 3.65
CA ALA A 14 -1.72 8.87 4.55
C ALA A 14 -3.16 9.39 4.47
N LEU A 15 -3.37 10.70 4.33
CA LEU A 15 -4.70 11.29 4.13
C LEU A 15 -5.35 10.80 2.83
N ILE A 16 -4.60 10.84 1.71
CA ILE A 16 -5.09 10.34 0.42
C ILE A 16 -5.47 8.87 0.52
N TYR A 17 -4.60 8.06 1.13
CA TYR A 17 -4.88 6.64 1.35
C TYR A 17 -6.15 6.42 2.18
N THR A 18 -6.32 7.15 3.30
CA THR A 18 -7.50 7.06 4.16
C THR A 18 -8.78 7.41 3.39
N ILE A 19 -8.75 8.43 2.54
CA ILE A 19 -9.90 8.77 1.69
C ILE A 19 -10.24 7.60 0.75
N GLY A 20 -9.25 7.00 0.10
CA GLY A 20 -9.48 5.83 -0.77
C GLY A 20 -10.07 4.65 -0.01
N LEU A 21 -9.56 4.39 1.19
CA LEU A 21 -10.00 3.28 2.03
C LEU A 21 -11.40 3.54 2.61
N ASP A 22 -11.55 4.59 3.43
CA ASP A 22 -12.71 4.80 4.29
C ASP A 22 -13.92 5.39 3.56
N VAL A 23 -13.69 6.08 2.42
CA VAL A 23 -14.78 6.73 1.65
C VAL A 23 -15.20 5.91 0.43
N PHE A 24 -14.28 5.15 -0.16
CA PHE A 24 -14.58 4.37 -1.36
C PHE A 24 -14.64 2.87 -1.09
N LEU A 25 -13.58 2.22 -0.57
CA LEU A 25 -13.51 0.77 -0.52
C LEU A 25 -14.35 0.17 0.60
N VAL A 26 -14.10 0.55 1.85
CA VAL A 26 -14.74 -0.05 3.03
C VAL A 26 -16.27 0.02 2.98
N PRO A 27 -16.91 1.15 2.62
CA PRO A 27 -18.38 1.22 2.56
C PRO A 27 -19.00 0.32 1.49
N ASN A 28 -18.23 -0.03 0.47
CA ASN A 28 -18.67 -0.91 -0.63
C ASN A 28 -18.20 -2.36 -0.47
N HIS A 29 -17.77 -2.75 0.74
CA HIS A 29 -17.26 -4.10 1.04
C HIS A 29 -16.07 -4.54 0.18
N VAL A 30 -15.34 -3.60 -0.40
CA VAL A 30 -14.07 -3.86 -1.06
C VAL A 30 -12.99 -3.83 0.00
N ILE A 31 -12.22 -4.92 0.08
CA ILE A 31 -11.27 -5.16 1.16
C ILE A 31 -9.90 -4.63 0.73
N ASP A 32 -9.19 -4.04 1.65
CA ASP A 32 -7.80 -3.66 1.45
C ASP A 32 -6.89 -4.90 1.44
N GLY A 33 -5.75 -4.80 0.80
CA GLY A 33 -4.76 -5.88 0.77
C GLY A 33 -3.75 -5.80 1.90
N GLY A 34 -2.65 -6.54 1.72
CA GLY A 34 -1.52 -6.48 2.63
C GLY A 34 -1.83 -6.96 4.04
N VAL A 35 -1.03 -6.47 4.96
CA VAL A 35 -1.24 -6.74 6.41
C VAL A 35 -2.53 -6.10 6.91
N VAL A 36 -2.97 -5.00 6.29
CA VAL A 36 -4.25 -4.36 6.58
C VAL A 36 -5.40 -5.32 6.29
N GLY A 37 -5.40 -5.98 5.13
CA GLY A 37 -6.41 -6.99 4.77
C GLY A 37 -6.41 -8.19 5.71
N ILE A 38 -5.23 -8.69 6.09
CA ILE A 38 -5.12 -9.78 7.08
C ILE A 38 -5.68 -9.33 8.44
N ALA A 39 -5.40 -8.09 8.86
CA ALA A 39 -5.91 -7.54 10.11
C ALA A 39 -7.45 -7.38 10.09
N LEU A 40 -8.03 -6.96 8.95
CA LEU A 40 -9.48 -6.89 8.76
C LEU A 40 -10.12 -8.28 8.84
N MET A 41 -9.56 -9.28 8.15
CA MET A 41 -10.03 -10.67 8.24
C MET A 41 -9.96 -11.21 9.67
N ALA A 42 -8.83 -10.98 10.36
CA ALA A 42 -8.66 -11.43 11.74
C ALA A 42 -9.66 -10.74 12.69
N ALA A 43 -9.89 -9.44 12.52
CA ALA A 43 -10.87 -8.70 13.31
C ALA A 43 -12.29 -9.23 13.08
N GLN A 44 -12.66 -9.52 11.83
CA GLN A 44 -13.97 -10.08 11.49
C GLN A 44 -14.19 -11.47 12.09
N LEU A 45 -13.16 -12.32 12.08
CA LEU A 45 -13.27 -13.70 12.61
C LEU A 45 -13.25 -13.76 14.14
N THR A 46 -12.58 -12.84 14.80
CA THR A 46 -12.34 -12.90 16.26
C THR A 46 -13.19 -11.92 17.06
N GLY A 47 -13.73 -10.87 16.42
CA GLY A 47 -14.43 -9.76 17.09
C GLY A 47 -13.51 -8.80 17.84
N ILE A 48 -12.18 -8.99 17.75
CA ILE A 48 -11.19 -8.07 18.34
C ILE A 48 -10.97 -6.89 17.40
N SER A 49 -10.73 -5.70 17.96
CA SER A 49 -10.53 -4.47 17.20
C SER A 49 -9.45 -4.60 16.13
N PHE A 50 -9.74 -4.11 14.92
CA PHE A 50 -8.80 -3.98 13.80
C PHE A 50 -7.49 -3.31 14.21
N SER A 51 -7.57 -2.23 15.03
CA SER A 51 -6.40 -1.48 15.50
C SER A 51 -5.39 -2.33 16.26
N VAL A 52 -5.84 -3.37 16.98
CA VAL A 52 -4.97 -4.30 17.69
C VAL A 52 -4.21 -5.17 16.69
N PHE A 53 -4.90 -5.74 15.72
CA PHE A 53 -4.28 -6.61 14.71
C PHE A 53 -3.32 -5.85 13.81
N ILE A 54 -3.67 -4.63 13.35
CA ILE A 54 -2.80 -3.86 12.46
C ILE A 54 -1.46 -3.53 13.14
N ILE A 55 -1.46 -3.24 14.43
CA ILE A 55 -0.24 -2.97 15.19
C ILE A 55 0.57 -4.27 15.35
N ILE A 56 -0.05 -5.33 15.86
CA ILE A 56 0.64 -6.59 16.18
C ILE A 56 1.25 -7.21 14.93
N LEU A 57 0.49 -7.29 13.84
CA LEU A 57 0.93 -7.92 12.60
C LEU A 57 2.02 -7.11 11.88
N ASN A 58 2.09 -5.80 12.08
CA ASN A 58 3.13 -4.96 11.51
C ASN A 58 4.45 -4.97 12.29
N ILE A 59 4.46 -5.36 13.58
CA ILE A 59 5.70 -5.41 14.39
C ILE A 59 6.84 -6.18 13.72
N PRO A 60 6.65 -7.44 13.24
CA PRO A 60 7.74 -8.18 12.63
C PRO A 60 8.28 -7.49 11.36
N PHE A 61 7.42 -6.88 10.58
CA PHE A 61 7.82 -6.17 9.35
C PHE A 61 8.60 -4.89 9.67
N PHE A 62 8.25 -4.18 10.73
CA PHE A 62 9.02 -3.01 11.17
C PHE A 62 10.39 -3.38 11.71
N ILE A 63 10.50 -4.48 12.46
CA ILE A 63 11.81 -5.01 12.91
C ILE A 63 12.66 -5.39 11.69
N PHE A 64 12.05 -6.02 10.69
CA PHE A 64 12.73 -6.40 9.46
C PHE A 64 13.13 -5.17 8.63
N GLY A 65 12.24 -4.19 8.48
CA GLY A 65 12.50 -2.92 7.84
C GLY A 65 13.63 -2.14 8.52
N TYR A 66 13.64 -2.10 9.85
CA TYR A 66 14.72 -1.48 10.61
C TYR A 66 16.08 -2.09 10.29
N LYS A 67 16.16 -3.42 10.23
CA LYS A 67 17.42 -4.14 9.95
C LYS A 67 17.87 -4.06 8.50
N LYS A 68 16.95 -3.98 7.55
CA LYS A 68 17.25 -4.07 6.10
C LYS A 68 17.26 -2.72 5.39
N ILE A 69 16.43 -1.78 5.82
CA ILE A 69 16.29 -0.45 5.21
C ILE A 69 16.90 0.62 6.11
N GLY A 70 16.61 0.55 7.42
CA GLY A 70 17.20 1.44 8.43
C GLY A 70 16.17 2.13 9.33
N ALA A 71 16.69 2.74 10.41
CA ALA A 71 15.88 3.39 11.45
C ALA A 71 14.98 4.50 10.90
N PHE A 72 15.49 5.26 9.94
CA PHE A 72 14.78 6.40 9.39
C PHE A 72 13.51 5.99 8.63
N PHE A 73 13.60 4.91 7.87
CA PHE A 73 12.44 4.32 7.19
C PHE A 73 11.40 3.84 8.20
N THR A 74 11.82 3.12 9.22
CA THR A 74 10.92 2.59 10.25
C THR A 74 10.18 3.68 11.00
N VAL A 75 10.88 4.76 11.38
CA VAL A 75 10.24 5.92 12.02
C VAL A 75 9.26 6.60 11.09
N SER A 76 9.60 6.75 9.80
CA SER A 76 8.69 7.32 8.79
C SER A 76 7.44 6.47 8.61
N SER A 77 7.60 5.14 8.56
CA SER A 77 6.49 4.20 8.42
C SER A 77 5.58 4.21 9.66
N LEU A 78 6.17 4.21 10.85
CA LEU A 78 5.41 4.35 12.09
C LEU A 78 4.63 5.66 12.13
N PHE A 79 5.24 6.77 11.70
CA PHE A 79 4.57 8.06 11.59
C PHE A 79 3.41 8.01 10.60
N SER A 80 3.59 7.38 9.42
CA SER A 80 2.53 7.22 8.41
C SER A 80 1.33 6.42 8.95
N ILE A 81 1.58 5.32 9.70
CA ILE A 81 0.51 4.52 10.31
C ILE A 81 -0.22 5.30 11.42
N LEU A 82 0.50 6.10 12.21
CA LEU A 82 -0.14 6.95 13.20
C LEU A 82 -1.01 8.03 12.54
N CYS A 83 -0.56 8.61 11.44
CA CYS A 83 -1.36 9.53 10.64
C CYS A 83 -2.59 8.83 10.06
N LEU A 84 -2.46 7.63 9.47
CA LEU A 84 -3.57 6.82 8.97
C LEU A 84 -4.60 6.57 10.07
N SER A 85 -4.17 6.05 11.22
CA SER A 85 -5.06 5.79 12.36
C SER A 85 -5.75 7.07 12.86
N GLY A 86 -5.04 8.19 12.86
CA GLY A 86 -5.61 9.49 13.21
C GLY A 86 -6.67 9.92 12.21
N TRP A 87 -6.34 9.95 10.92
CA TRP A 87 -7.28 10.34 9.86
C TRP A 87 -8.52 9.46 9.81
N SER A 88 -8.37 8.13 9.91
CA SER A 88 -9.49 7.19 9.91
C SER A 88 -10.46 7.41 11.07
N ASN A 89 -10.00 7.91 12.22
CA ASN A 89 -10.88 8.27 13.33
C ASN A 89 -11.64 9.60 13.13
N PHE A 90 -11.11 10.50 12.29
CA PHE A 90 -11.76 11.79 12.00
C PHE A 90 -12.62 11.75 10.73
N ILE A 91 -12.27 10.89 9.79
CA ILE A 91 -12.96 10.78 8.50
C ILE A 91 -14.09 9.76 8.63
N HIS A 92 -15.26 10.23 9.04
CA HIS A 92 -16.50 9.47 9.02
C HIS A 92 -17.42 10.08 7.94
N TYR A 93 -17.16 9.75 6.68
CA TYR A 93 -18.00 10.26 5.59
C TYR A 93 -18.94 9.17 5.08
N GLU A 94 -20.12 9.64 4.64
CA GLU A 94 -20.97 8.81 3.80
C GLU A 94 -20.20 8.44 2.52
N PRO A 95 -20.39 7.22 1.99
CA PRO A 95 -19.72 6.79 0.77
C PRO A 95 -20.04 7.76 -0.37
N VAL A 96 -19.02 8.17 -1.11
CA VAL A 96 -19.18 9.03 -2.30
C VAL A 96 -20.02 8.33 -3.37
N THR A 97 -19.95 7.01 -3.42
CA THR A 97 -20.75 6.17 -4.30
C THR A 97 -21.10 4.87 -3.61
N SER A 98 -22.29 4.35 -3.87
CA SER A 98 -22.73 3.02 -3.45
C SER A 98 -22.54 1.96 -4.54
N ASP A 99 -21.91 2.31 -5.66
CA ASP A 99 -21.58 1.38 -6.74
C ASP A 99 -20.21 0.73 -6.46
N PRO A 100 -20.15 -0.59 -6.19
CA PRO A 100 -18.90 -1.28 -5.88
C PRO A 100 -17.87 -1.21 -7.03
N PHE A 101 -18.32 -1.16 -8.29
CA PHE A 101 -17.43 -1.06 -9.44
C PHE A 101 -16.73 0.30 -9.52
N LEU A 102 -17.50 1.39 -9.39
CA LEU A 102 -16.93 2.74 -9.33
C LEU A 102 -16.00 2.90 -8.13
N SER A 103 -16.41 2.40 -6.97
CA SER A 103 -15.57 2.40 -5.77
C SER A 103 -14.26 1.66 -5.96
N THR A 104 -14.29 0.52 -6.62
CA THR A 104 -13.09 -0.27 -6.94
C THR A 104 -12.11 0.52 -7.81
N ILE A 105 -12.59 1.20 -8.85
CA ILE A 105 -11.74 1.96 -9.77
C ILE A 105 -11.15 3.19 -9.04
N TYR A 106 -12.00 4.05 -8.53
CA TYR A 106 -11.55 5.31 -7.90
C TYR A 106 -10.80 5.05 -6.59
N GLY A 107 -11.26 4.10 -5.77
CA GLY A 107 -10.59 3.68 -4.55
C GLY A 107 -9.20 3.13 -4.85
N GLY A 108 -9.06 2.25 -5.84
CA GLY A 108 -7.77 1.70 -6.27
C GLY A 108 -6.79 2.78 -6.74
N ILE A 109 -7.25 3.76 -7.55
CA ILE A 109 -6.42 4.88 -7.98
C ILE A 109 -5.96 5.71 -6.77
N ILE A 110 -6.88 6.07 -5.88
CA ILE A 110 -6.59 6.95 -4.73
C ILE A 110 -5.67 6.24 -3.73
N ILE A 111 -5.93 4.96 -3.42
CA ILE A 111 -5.04 4.16 -2.56
C ILE A 111 -3.64 4.06 -3.18
N GLY A 112 -3.54 3.72 -4.46
CA GLY A 112 -2.26 3.61 -5.14
C GLY A 112 -1.48 4.92 -5.15
N LEU A 113 -2.15 6.07 -5.32
CA LEU A 113 -1.54 7.39 -5.16
C LEU A 113 -1.03 7.62 -3.73
N GLY A 114 -1.82 7.30 -2.72
CA GLY A 114 -1.46 7.45 -1.31
C GLY A 114 -0.24 6.61 -0.94
N VAL A 115 -0.26 5.32 -1.24
CA VAL A 115 0.85 4.38 -1.01
C VAL A 115 2.10 4.82 -1.76
N GLY A 116 1.97 5.11 -3.06
CA GLY A 116 3.09 5.54 -3.89
C GLY A 116 3.77 6.80 -3.34
N LEU A 117 2.98 7.79 -2.89
CA LEU A 117 3.52 8.99 -2.25
C LEU A 117 4.27 8.66 -0.97
N ILE A 118 3.73 7.82 -0.08
CA ILE A 118 4.37 7.44 1.17
C ILE A 118 5.70 6.72 0.90
N ILE A 119 5.72 5.78 -0.05
CA ILE A 119 6.94 5.08 -0.45
C ILE A 119 7.98 6.06 -1.01
N ARG A 120 7.57 6.99 -1.86
CA ARG A 120 8.44 8.03 -2.43
C ARG A 120 9.04 8.94 -1.35
N TRP A 121 8.30 9.22 -0.27
CA TRP A 121 8.79 9.94 0.89
C TRP A 121 9.56 9.06 1.88
N GLY A 122 9.74 7.77 1.56
CA GLY A 122 10.54 6.80 2.29
C GLY A 122 9.90 6.29 3.56
N GLY A 123 8.59 6.10 3.53
CA GLY A 123 7.80 5.40 4.52
C GLY A 123 7.07 4.21 3.90
N SER A 124 6.20 3.59 4.68
CA SER A 124 5.30 2.49 4.30
C SER A 124 4.09 2.51 5.23
N LEU A 125 2.95 1.99 4.79
CA LEU A 125 1.76 1.83 5.61
C LEU A 125 1.61 0.41 6.15
N ASP A 126 2.19 -0.58 5.47
CA ASP A 126 2.04 -1.96 5.89
C ASP A 126 3.28 -2.84 5.59
N GLY A 127 3.21 -4.10 6.10
CA GLY A 127 4.32 -5.04 5.99
C GLY A 127 4.59 -5.55 4.58
N THR A 128 3.58 -5.67 3.73
CA THR A 128 3.79 -6.12 2.34
C THR A 128 4.57 -5.09 1.54
N GLU A 129 4.33 -3.81 1.78
CA GLU A 129 5.11 -2.71 1.21
C GLU A 129 6.58 -2.76 1.66
N VAL A 130 6.83 -3.05 2.94
CA VAL A 130 8.20 -3.23 3.46
C VAL A 130 8.92 -4.34 2.70
N LEU A 131 8.25 -5.48 2.50
CA LEU A 131 8.82 -6.59 1.72
C LEU A 131 9.04 -6.20 0.26
N ALA A 132 8.10 -5.48 -0.34
CA ALA A 132 8.18 -5.03 -1.73
C ALA A 132 9.35 -4.06 -1.95
N ILE A 133 9.55 -3.08 -1.07
CA ILE A 133 10.69 -2.14 -1.13
C ILE A 133 12.03 -2.88 -1.00
N ILE A 134 12.09 -3.95 -0.20
CA ILE A 134 13.29 -4.77 -0.07
C ILE A 134 13.52 -5.62 -1.32
N ALA A 135 12.45 -6.16 -1.90
CA ALA A 135 12.49 -6.98 -3.11
C ALA A 135 12.90 -6.16 -4.34
N ASP A 136 12.37 -4.96 -4.53
CA ASP A 136 12.70 -4.03 -5.61
C ASP A 136 14.21 -3.78 -5.73
N ARG A 137 14.91 -3.71 -4.59
CA ARG A 137 16.38 -3.55 -4.56
C ARG A 137 17.18 -4.78 -4.98
N ARG A 138 16.56 -5.95 -5.10
CA ARG A 138 17.24 -7.24 -5.29
C ARG A 138 16.71 -8.06 -6.45
N THR A 139 15.57 -7.69 -6.96
CA THR A 139 14.85 -8.42 -8.02
C THR A 139 14.44 -7.45 -9.13
N PRO A 140 14.14 -7.96 -10.33
CA PRO A 140 13.65 -7.12 -11.42
C PRO A 140 12.17 -6.69 -11.26
N PHE A 141 11.51 -7.11 -10.19
CA PHE A 141 10.11 -6.80 -9.95
C PHE A 141 9.96 -5.42 -9.32
N SER A 142 8.97 -4.65 -9.80
CA SER A 142 8.61 -3.37 -9.20
C SER A 142 7.98 -3.52 -7.81
N VAL A 143 7.92 -2.41 -7.08
CA VAL A 143 7.24 -2.38 -5.77
C VAL A 143 5.78 -2.79 -5.93
N GLY A 144 5.08 -2.22 -6.91
CA GLY A 144 3.67 -2.54 -7.16
C GLY A 144 3.46 -4.00 -7.55
N GLU A 145 4.31 -4.57 -8.43
CA GLU A 145 4.23 -5.98 -8.83
C GLU A 145 4.42 -6.92 -7.64
N THR A 146 5.35 -6.61 -6.75
CA THR A 146 5.60 -7.40 -5.54
C THR A 146 4.42 -7.33 -4.58
N ILE A 147 3.85 -6.15 -4.37
CA ILE A 147 2.64 -5.97 -3.55
C ILE A 147 1.47 -6.75 -4.15
N MET A 148 1.26 -6.65 -5.47
CA MET A 148 0.19 -7.37 -6.16
C MET A 148 0.34 -8.89 -6.01
N PHE A 149 1.57 -9.40 -6.08
CA PHE A 149 1.84 -10.83 -5.87
C PHE A 149 1.38 -11.30 -4.49
N PHE A 150 1.72 -10.61 -3.41
CA PHE A 150 1.25 -10.97 -2.07
C PHE A 150 -0.27 -10.82 -1.94
N ASN A 151 -0.82 -9.77 -2.52
CA ASN A 151 -2.25 -9.49 -2.44
C ASN A 151 -3.11 -10.50 -3.21
N LEU A 152 -2.59 -11.13 -4.24
CA LEU A 152 -3.30 -12.22 -4.92
C LEU A 152 -3.69 -13.34 -3.94
N PHE A 153 -2.78 -13.71 -3.04
CA PHE A 153 -3.04 -14.74 -2.03
C PHE A 153 -3.90 -14.21 -0.88
N ILE A 154 -3.62 -13.01 -0.39
CA ILE A 154 -4.33 -12.41 0.75
C ILE A 154 -5.79 -12.15 0.36
N LEU A 155 -6.01 -11.45 -0.74
CA LEU A 155 -7.35 -11.11 -1.22
C LEU A 155 -8.09 -12.33 -1.77
N GLY A 156 -7.38 -13.28 -2.38
CA GLY A 156 -7.97 -14.57 -2.74
C GLY A 156 -8.50 -15.33 -1.53
N SER A 157 -7.77 -15.31 -0.40
CA SER A 157 -8.23 -15.94 0.84
C SER A 157 -9.40 -15.19 1.50
N SER A 158 -9.54 -13.90 1.27
CA SER A 158 -10.64 -13.10 1.83
C SER A 158 -12.01 -13.53 1.32
N GLY A 159 -12.08 -14.17 0.15
CA GLY A 159 -13.31 -14.75 -0.39
C GLY A 159 -13.97 -15.78 0.53
N PHE A 160 -13.18 -16.49 1.35
CA PHE A 160 -13.69 -17.44 2.34
C PHE A 160 -14.18 -16.76 3.62
N VAL A 161 -13.72 -15.54 3.92
CA VAL A 161 -14.06 -14.81 5.15
C VAL A 161 -15.24 -13.86 4.93
N PHE A 162 -15.26 -13.18 3.79
CA PHE A 162 -16.28 -12.19 3.46
C PHE A 162 -17.21 -12.71 2.36
N SER A 163 -16.86 -12.48 1.10
CA SER A 163 -17.56 -13.00 -0.07
C SER A 163 -16.62 -13.04 -1.28
N TRP A 164 -16.93 -13.90 -2.24
CA TRP A 164 -16.17 -13.99 -3.49
C TRP A 164 -16.28 -12.72 -4.34
N ASP A 165 -17.44 -12.04 -4.31
CA ASP A 165 -17.63 -10.77 -5.01
C ASP A 165 -16.72 -9.69 -4.42
N SER A 166 -16.66 -9.57 -3.09
CA SER A 166 -15.74 -8.65 -2.41
C SER A 166 -14.28 -8.95 -2.74
N ALA A 167 -13.88 -10.22 -2.74
CA ALA A 167 -12.52 -10.62 -3.09
C ALA A 167 -12.17 -10.26 -4.54
N MET A 168 -13.08 -10.48 -5.49
CA MET A 168 -12.86 -10.14 -6.89
C MET A 168 -12.76 -8.62 -7.11
N TYR A 169 -13.64 -7.83 -6.51
CA TYR A 169 -13.54 -6.37 -6.54
C TYR A 169 -12.24 -5.87 -5.91
N SER A 170 -11.83 -6.47 -4.79
CA SER A 170 -10.59 -6.12 -4.11
C SER A 170 -9.35 -6.43 -4.97
N LEU A 171 -9.33 -7.56 -5.68
CA LEU A 171 -8.26 -7.88 -6.64
C LEU A 171 -8.18 -6.86 -7.77
N VAL A 172 -9.33 -6.41 -8.30
CA VAL A 172 -9.37 -5.37 -9.34
C VAL A 172 -8.89 -4.03 -8.79
N ALA A 173 -9.33 -3.64 -7.57
CA ALA A 173 -8.85 -2.42 -6.91
C ALA A 173 -7.33 -2.43 -6.77
N TYR A 174 -6.77 -3.55 -6.31
CA TYR A 174 -5.32 -3.68 -6.15
C TYR A 174 -4.56 -3.78 -7.47
N PHE A 175 -5.16 -4.34 -8.51
CA PHE A 175 -4.58 -4.28 -9.86
C PHE A 175 -4.44 -2.83 -10.35
N ILE A 176 -5.40 -1.99 -10.06
CA ILE A 176 -5.34 -0.55 -10.37
C ILE A 176 -4.31 0.13 -9.45
N ALA A 177 -4.36 -0.17 -8.15
CA ALA A 177 -3.48 0.44 -7.16
C ALA A 177 -2.00 0.16 -7.45
N TYR A 178 -1.62 -1.10 -7.82
CA TYR A 178 -0.22 -1.39 -8.11
C TYR A 178 0.31 -0.59 -9.29
N LYS A 179 -0.49 -0.39 -10.34
CA LYS A 179 -0.12 0.46 -11.47
C LYS A 179 0.10 1.90 -11.04
N MET A 180 -0.77 2.42 -10.19
CA MET A 180 -0.62 3.78 -9.65
C MET A 180 0.59 3.91 -8.73
N ILE A 181 0.88 2.90 -7.90
CA ILE A 181 2.10 2.86 -7.08
C ILE A 181 3.33 2.97 -7.97
N ASP A 182 3.42 2.17 -9.02
CA ASP A 182 4.56 2.18 -9.93
C ASP A 182 4.71 3.51 -10.66
N VAL A 183 3.62 4.10 -11.13
CA VAL A 183 3.64 5.42 -11.76
C VAL A 183 4.14 6.49 -10.79
N VAL A 184 3.72 6.47 -9.54
CA VAL A 184 4.13 7.47 -8.54
C VAL A 184 5.57 7.24 -8.07
N THR A 185 6.00 5.98 -7.90
CA THR A 185 7.34 5.65 -7.40
C THR A 185 8.41 5.78 -8.47
N ASN A 186 8.16 5.27 -9.66
CA ASN A 186 9.14 5.17 -10.76
C ASN A 186 8.97 6.28 -11.79
N GLY A 187 7.79 6.92 -11.88
CA GLY A 187 7.44 7.88 -12.91
C GLY A 187 6.77 7.21 -14.12
N LEU A 188 6.33 8.04 -15.08
CA LEU A 188 5.67 7.58 -16.31
C LEU A 188 6.67 7.04 -17.35
N ASP A 189 7.94 7.41 -17.24
CA ASP A 189 9.00 7.01 -18.16
C ASP A 189 9.93 5.97 -17.50
N GLU A 190 9.74 4.70 -17.81
CA GLU A 190 10.77 3.69 -17.61
C GLU A 190 11.88 3.89 -18.63
N MET A 191 12.87 4.74 -18.34
CA MET A 191 14.10 4.78 -19.12
C MET A 191 14.90 3.51 -18.83
N LYS A 192 14.82 2.52 -19.71
CA LYS A 192 15.73 1.37 -19.70
C LYS A 192 17.05 1.82 -20.31
N GLY A 193 18.03 2.16 -19.48
CA GLY A 193 19.38 2.41 -19.92
C GLY A 193 20.04 1.11 -20.39
N MET A 194 20.33 0.99 -21.69
CA MET A 194 21.11 -0.12 -22.23
C MET A 194 22.60 0.28 -22.25
N LEU A 195 23.40 -0.31 -21.38
CA LEU A 195 24.85 -0.14 -21.40
C LEU A 195 25.43 -1.12 -22.41
N ILE A 196 25.77 -0.65 -23.61
CA ILE A 196 26.45 -1.47 -24.62
C ILE A 196 27.94 -1.33 -24.41
N VAL A 197 28.57 -2.34 -23.83
CA VAL A 197 30.04 -2.43 -23.74
C VAL A 197 30.55 -3.10 -25.01
N THR A 198 31.13 -2.33 -25.93
CA THR A 198 31.79 -2.88 -27.11
C THR A 198 33.30 -2.96 -26.87
N GLY A 199 33.89 -4.14 -27.11
CA GLY A 199 35.34 -4.36 -27.02
C GLY A 199 36.13 -3.88 -28.27
N LYS A 200 35.48 -3.20 -29.25
CA LYS A 200 36.12 -2.66 -30.45
C LYS A 200 36.14 -1.14 -30.37
N HIS A 201 37.31 -0.62 -29.98
CA HIS A 201 37.55 0.82 -29.91
C HIS A 201 38.25 1.38 -31.16
N ASP A 202 38.65 0.57 -32.11
CA ASP A 202 39.36 1.00 -33.32
C ASP A 202 38.82 0.29 -34.56
N GLN A 203 37.99 0.99 -35.32
CA GLN A 203 38.00 1.04 -36.80
C GLN A 203 37.17 2.20 -37.30
#